data_7f1afe083e0cbaf268027dcc65d386ae
#
_entry.id   7f1afe083e0cbaf268027dcc65d386ae
#
_cell.length_a   1.000
_cell.length_b   1.000
_cell.length_c   1.000
_cell.angle_alpha   90.00
_cell.angle_beta   90.00
_cell.angle_gamma   90.00
#
_symmetry.space_group_name_H-M   'P 1'
#
loop_
_entity.id
_entity.type
_entity.pdbx_description
1 polymer ?
#
loop_
_entity_poly.entity_id
_entity_poly.type
_entity_poly.pdbx_seq_one_letter_code
_entity_poly.pdbx_strand_id
1 'polypeptide(L)'
;IATFAAFCSAYDQIAFGGGVSALALDMVAQATSNEYVTRLRRHEAAHFLTAYLVGILPKGYTLSSLDAFKTYGAFNIQAGCAFCDGEFQREVQQGKITSTSLDRFACVAMAGICMEYILFGFAEGGLSDVRQLDGLLQALAFTQKKSDSQVRWAVLNTTSLLRRHLDL
;
A
#
# COMPACT_ATOMS: atom_id res chain seq x y z
N ILE A 1 21.30 -27.63 -6.42
CA ILE A 1 20.55 -26.48 -6.94
C ILE A 1 19.46 -26.06 -5.93
N ALA A 2 18.59 -26.97 -5.45
CA ALA A 2 17.55 -26.66 -4.48
C ALA A 2 18.08 -26.11 -3.15
N THR A 3 19.17 -26.68 -2.62
CA THR A 3 19.83 -26.24 -1.38
C THR A 3 20.45 -24.84 -1.52
N PHE A 4 21.02 -24.52 -2.68
CA PHE A 4 21.54 -23.17 -2.95
C PHE A 4 20.42 -22.12 -3.06
N ALA A 5 19.33 -22.46 -3.76
CA ALA A 5 18.16 -21.57 -3.84
C ALA A 5 17.52 -21.30 -2.47
N ALA A 6 17.41 -22.33 -1.62
CA ALA A 6 16.91 -22.18 -0.25
C ALA A 6 17.84 -21.28 0.61
N PHE A 7 19.16 -21.43 0.46
CA PHE A 7 20.13 -20.58 1.15
C PHE A 7 20.03 -19.11 0.70
N CYS A 8 19.95 -18.86 -0.62
CA CYS A 8 19.78 -17.51 -1.15
C CYS A 8 18.47 -16.87 -0.67
N SER A 9 17.38 -17.63 -0.65
CA SER A 9 16.09 -17.13 -0.14
C SER A 9 16.13 -16.81 1.35
N ALA A 10 16.77 -17.69 2.17
CA ALA A 10 16.92 -17.43 3.60
C ALA A 10 17.82 -16.21 3.87
N TYR A 11 18.89 -16.06 3.10
CA TYR A 11 19.76 -14.89 3.19
C TYR A 11 19.04 -13.60 2.82
N ASP A 12 18.25 -13.61 1.73
CA ASP A 12 17.43 -12.47 1.31
C ASP A 12 16.41 -12.07 2.40
N GLN A 13 15.76 -13.04 3.04
CA GLN A 13 14.85 -12.79 4.15
C GLN A 13 15.53 -12.11 5.35
N ILE A 14 16.75 -12.55 5.68
CA ILE A 14 17.49 -12.04 6.85
C ILE A 14 18.14 -10.69 6.54
N ALA A 15 18.78 -10.56 5.37
CA ALA A 15 19.57 -9.37 5.03
C ALA A 15 18.74 -8.24 4.43
N PHE A 16 17.70 -8.57 3.64
CA PHE A 16 16.91 -7.60 2.86
C PHE A 16 15.40 -7.73 3.07
N GLY A 17 14.96 -8.49 4.06
CA GLY A 17 13.54 -8.67 4.35
C GLY A 17 12.73 -9.27 3.19
N GLY A 18 13.37 -10.06 2.32
CA GLY A 18 12.76 -10.62 1.11
C GLY A 18 12.71 -9.66 -0.08
N GLY A 19 13.36 -8.50 0.02
CA GLY A 19 13.26 -7.43 -0.98
C GLY A 19 13.83 -7.81 -2.35
N VAL A 20 14.91 -8.60 -2.41
CA VAL A 20 15.51 -9.04 -3.68
C VAL A 20 14.60 -10.03 -4.39
N SER A 21 14.02 -10.98 -3.64
CA SER A 21 13.06 -11.95 -4.19
C SER A 21 11.80 -11.26 -4.69
N ALA A 22 11.27 -10.29 -3.92
CA ALA A 22 10.11 -9.51 -4.31
C ALA A 22 10.37 -8.68 -5.58
N LEU A 23 11.54 -8.04 -5.68
CA LEU A 23 11.95 -7.30 -6.87
C LEU A 23 12.02 -8.20 -8.11
N ALA A 24 12.65 -9.38 -7.98
CA ALA A 24 12.77 -10.32 -9.09
C ALA A 24 11.39 -10.83 -9.56
N LEU A 25 10.50 -11.16 -8.63
CA LEU A 25 9.13 -11.60 -8.95
C LEU A 25 8.33 -10.48 -9.63
N ASP A 26 8.42 -9.25 -9.13
CA ASP A 26 7.75 -8.09 -9.72
C ASP A 26 8.24 -7.83 -11.17
N MET A 27 9.56 -7.89 -11.40
CA MET A 27 10.12 -7.75 -12.75
C MET A 27 9.61 -8.83 -13.72
N VAL A 28 9.56 -10.09 -13.27
CA VAL A 28 9.04 -11.19 -14.10
C VAL A 28 7.55 -11.00 -14.36
N ALA A 29 6.76 -10.67 -13.34
CA ALA A 29 5.33 -10.45 -13.48
C ALA A 29 5.03 -9.29 -14.44
N GLN A 30 5.77 -8.19 -14.33
CA GLN A 30 5.63 -7.04 -15.25
C GLN A 30 6.01 -7.38 -16.70
N ALA A 31 7.03 -8.22 -16.89
CA ALA A 31 7.47 -8.62 -18.23
C ALA A 31 6.53 -9.65 -18.90
N THR A 32 5.81 -10.45 -18.10
CA THR A 32 5.02 -11.58 -18.60
C THR A 32 3.51 -11.34 -18.61
N SER A 33 3.00 -10.40 -17.81
CA SER A 33 1.55 -10.18 -17.63
C SER A 33 1.14 -8.73 -17.76
N ASN A 34 0.48 -8.41 -18.88
CA ASN A 34 -0.16 -7.11 -19.07
C ASN A 34 -1.32 -6.89 -18.08
N GLU A 35 -1.97 -7.96 -17.63
CA GLU A 35 -3.02 -7.90 -16.63
C GLU A 35 -2.47 -7.45 -15.28
N TYR A 36 -1.34 -8.02 -14.85
CA TYR A 36 -0.64 -7.60 -13.65
C TYR A 36 -0.30 -6.10 -13.68
N VAL A 37 0.29 -5.62 -14.78
CA VAL A 37 0.64 -4.21 -14.94
C VAL A 37 -0.59 -3.30 -14.90
N THR A 38 -1.68 -3.71 -15.53
CA THR A 38 -2.93 -2.96 -15.53
C THR A 38 -3.54 -2.90 -14.14
N ARG A 39 -3.55 -4.03 -13.41
CA ARG A 39 -4.04 -4.14 -12.04
C ARG A 39 -3.23 -3.24 -11.12
N LEU A 40 -1.90 -3.31 -11.16
CA LEU A 40 -1.00 -2.49 -10.37
C LEU A 40 -1.21 -0.99 -10.62
N ARG A 41 -1.29 -0.57 -11.88
CA ARG A 41 -1.55 0.85 -12.22
C ARG A 41 -2.86 1.35 -11.65
N ARG A 42 -3.93 0.55 -11.70
CA ARG A 42 -5.24 0.92 -11.14
C ARG A 42 -5.23 0.96 -9.62
N HIS A 43 -4.50 0.04 -9.00
CA HIS A 43 -4.25 0.01 -7.56
C HIS A 43 -3.58 1.31 -7.09
N GLU A 44 -2.46 1.68 -7.70
CA GLU A 44 -1.72 2.90 -7.35
C GLU A 44 -2.49 4.19 -7.70
N ALA A 45 -3.22 4.20 -8.82
CA ALA A 45 -4.07 5.33 -9.16
C ALA A 45 -5.18 5.55 -8.13
N ALA A 46 -5.71 4.49 -7.51
CA ALA A 46 -6.71 4.61 -6.46
C ALA A 46 -6.14 5.23 -5.18
N HIS A 47 -4.93 4.86 -4.79
CA HIS A 47 -4.24 5.53 -3.67
C HIS A 47 -4.07 7.02 -3.95
N PHE A 48 -3.59 7.36 -5.14
CA PHE A 48 -3.40 8.74 -5.56
C PHE A 48 -4.70 9.55 -5.54
N LEU A 49 -5.75 9.01 -6.18
CA LEU A 49 -7.06 9.65 -6.24
C LEU A 49 -7.67 9.82 -4.84
N THR A 50 -7.64 8.77 -4.02
CA THR A 50 -8.20 8.83 -2.67
C THR A 50 -7.46 9.85 -1.83
N ALA A 51 -6.13 9.87 -1.85
CA ALA A 51 -5.34 10.86 -1.13
C ALA A 51 -5.71 12.30 -1.54
N TYR A 52 -5.81 12.56 -2.85
CA TYR A 52 -6.22 13.85 -3.36
C TYR A 52 -7.62 14.26 -2.85
N LEU A 53 -8.59 13.33 -2.90
CA LEU A 53 -9.97 13.59 -2.48
C LEU A 53 -10.12 13.81 -0.96
N VAL A 54 -9.29 13.16 -0.14
CA VAL A 54 -9.29 13.37 1.32
C VAL A 54 -8.39 14.52 1.77
N GLY A 55 -7.75 15.22 0.83
CA GLY A 55 -6.93 16.41 1.09
C GLY A 55 -5.48 16.09 1.51
N ILE A 56 -4.97 14.91 1.18
CA ILE A 56 -3.56 14.54 1.33
C ILE A 56 -2.85 14.77 0.01
N LEU A 57 -1.74 15.52 0.02
CA LEU A 57 -1.00 15.85 -1.19
C LEU A 57 -0.11 14.67 -1.62
N PRO A 58 -0.34 14.05 -2.81
CA PRO A 58 0.59 13.06 -3.34
C PRO A 58 1.93 13.71 -3.70
N LYS A 59 3.02 13.11 -3.26
CA LYS A 59 4.39 13.55 -3.56
C LYS A 59 4.93 12.93 -4.85
N GLY A 60 4.54 11.69 -5.08
CA GLY A 60 4.98 10.90 -6.24
C GLY A 60 4.48 9.48 -6.15
N TYR A 61 4.72 8.73 -7.21
CA TYR A 61 4.40 7.31 -7.27
C TYR A 61 5.48 6.54 -8.02
N THR A 62 5.60 5.27 -7.74
CA THR A 62 6.42 4.31 -8.48
C THR A 62 5.55 3.13 -8.89
N LEU A 63 5.66 2.69 -10.14
CA LEU A 63 4.84 1.59 -10.69
C LEU A 63 5.60 0.26 -10.77
N SER A 64 6.83 0.24 -10.27
CA SER A 64 7.62 -1.00 -10.17
C SER A 64 8.53 -0.94 -8.97
N SER A 65 8.85 -2.12 -8.43
CA SER A 65 9.84 -2.26 -7.38
C SER A 65 11.23 -1.82 -7.86
N LEU A 66 11.50 -1.94 -9.17
CA LEU A 66 12.74 -1.46 -9.78
C LEU A 66 12.82 0.09 -9.80
N ASP A 67 11.72 0.78 -10.10
CA ASP A 67 11.66 2.24 -10.06
C ASP A 67 11.76 2.75 -8.62
N ALA A 68 11.11 2.05 -7.68
CA ALA A 68 11.24 2.33 -6.26
C ALA A 68 12.70 2.17 -5.80
N PHE A 69 13.37 1.09 -6.21
CA PHE A 69 14.80 0.89 -5.91
C PHE A 69 15.69 1.97 -6.51
N LYS A 70 15.49 2.37 -7.77
CA LYS A 70 16.25 3.44 -8.41
C LYS A 70 16.05 4.79 -7.73
N THR A 71 14.83 5.05 -7.25
CA THR A 71 14.46 6.33 -6.65
C THR A 71 14.90 6.44 -5.19
N TYR A 72 14.79 5.36 -4.43
CA TYR A 72 15.01 5.36 -2.97
C TYR A 72 16.24 4.58 -2.51
N GLY A 73 16.86 3.78 -3.38
CA GLY A 73 18.10 3.04 -3.07
C GLY A 73 17.94 1.87 -2.09
N ALA A 74 16.71 1.41 -1.81
CA ALA A 74 16.45 0.33 -0.87
C ALA A 74 15.66 -0.81 -1.51
N PHE A 75 16.07 -2.06 -1.25
CA PHE A 75 15.47 -3.27 -1.84
C PHE A 75 14.11 -3.65 -1.26
N ASN A 76 13.78 -3.17 -0.09
CA ASN A 76 12.53 -3.50 0.61
C ASN A 76 11.42 -2.46 0.39
N ILE A 77 11.61 -1.52 -0.54
CA ILE A 77 10.58 -0.56 -0.94
C ILE A 77 9.85 -1.13 -2.14
N GLN A 78 8.57 -1.45 -1.95
CA GLN A 78 7.69 -1.86 -3.04
C GLN A 78 7.23 -0.64 -3.86
N ALA A 79 6.72 -0.90 -5.06
CA ALA A 79 5.98 0.10 -5.82
C ALA A 79 4.85 0.67 -4.94
N GLY A 80 4.59 1.96 -5.07
CA GLY A 80 3.59 2.60 -4.25
C GLY A 80 3.57 4.11 -4.39
N CYS A 81 2.59 4.72 -3.73
CA CYS A 81 2.42 6.17 -3.67
C CYS A 81 3.10 6.75 -2.43
N ALA A 82 3.87 7.82 -2.63
CA ALA A 82 4.42 8.63 -1.56
C ALA A 82 3.54 9.87 -1.35
N PHE A 83 3.27 10.21 -0.09
CA PHE A 83 2.40 11.32 0.28
C PHE A 83 3.13 12.35 1.12
N CYS A 84 2.73 13.62 0.97
CA CYS A 84 3.14 14.73 1.83
C CYS A 84 1.99 15.09 2.77
N ASP A 85 2.00 14.54 3.96
CA ASP A 85 1.08 14.91 5.03
C ASP A 85 1.91 15.37 6.26
N GLY A 86 2.23 16.66 6.27
CA GLY A 86 3.03 17.24 7.36
C GLY A 86 2.26 17.33 8.68
N GLU A 87 0.94 17.29 8.65
CA GLU A 87 0.10 17.23 9.85
C GLU A 87 0.17 15.83 10.45
N PHE A 88 -0.11 14.81 9.65
CA PHE A 88 -0.01 13.42 10.08
C PHE A 88 1.40 13.08 10.59
N GLN A 89 2.46 13.51 9.89
CA GLN A 89 3.83 13.27 10.35
C GLN A 89 4.12 13.89 11.72
N ARG A 90 3.65 15.11 11.98
CA ARG A 90 3.78 15.77 13.28
C ARG A 90 3.01 15.04 14.37
N GLU A 91 1.77 14.62 14.08
CA GLU A 91 0.94 13.86 15.00
C GLU A 91 1.59 12.51 15.38
N VAL A 92 2.15 11.79 14.37
CA VAL A 92 2.90 10.54 14.61
C VAL A 92 4.12 10.78 15.48
N GLN A 93 4.92 11.83 15.21
CA GLN A 93 6.10 12.16 16.03
C GLN A 93 5.73 12.54 17.47
N GLN A 94 4.57 13.14 17.67
CA GLN A 94 4.05 13.51 18.99
C GLN A 94 3.34 12.33 19.71
N GLY A 95 3.14 11.22 19.01
CA GLY A 95 2.38 10.07 19.53
C GLY A 95 0.90 10.35 19.77
N LYS A 96 0.34 11.36 19.10
CA LYS A 96 -1.06 11.78 19.23
C LYS A 96 -1.70 11.96 17.86
N ILE A 97 -2.27 10.88 17.34
CA ILE A 97 -2.97 10.89 16.05
C ILE A 97 -4.42 11.26 16.29
N THR A 98 -4.92 12.25 15.54
CA THR A 98 -6.33 12.62 15.56
C THR A 98 -7.19 11.59 14.82
N SER A 99 -8.47 11.50 15.15
CA SER A 99 -9.40 10.61 14.44
C SER A 99 -9.48 10.96 12.95
N THR A 100 -9.44 12.24 12.61
CA THR A 100 -9.48 12.70 11.22
C THR A 100 -8.25 12.23 10.43
N SER A 101 -7.05 12.37 10.99
CA SER A 101 -5.81 11.90 10.36
C SER A 101 -5.79 10.40 10.22
N LEU A 102 -6.24 9.66 11.23
CA LEU A 102 -6.38 8.21 11.16
C LEU A 102 -7.37 7.77 10.09
N ASP A 103 -8.53 8.41 10.01
CA ASP A 103 -9.58 8.11 9.03
C ASP A 103 -9.08 8.34 7.59
N ARG A 104 -8.40 9.47 7.35
CA ARG A 104 -7.78 9.77 6.05
C ARG A 104 -6.73 8.73 5.67
N PHE A 105 -5.82 8.42 6.59
CA PHE A 105 -4.79 7.40 6.37
C PHE A 105 -5.41 6.03 6.08
N ALA A 106 -6.41 5.60 6.87
CA ALA A 106 -7.09 4.33 6.68
C ALA A 106 -7.79 4.25 5.31
N CYS A 107 -8.45 5.33 4.87
CA CYS A 107 -9.07 5.39 3.54
C CYS A 107 -8.02 5.27 2.42
N VAL A 108 -6.91 5.98 2.52
CA VAL A 108 -5.83 5.88 1.53
C VAL A 108 -5.23 4.49 1.52
N ALA A 109 -4.91 3.92 2.69
CA ALA A 109 -4.34 2.58 2.79
C ALA A 109 -5.22 1.49 2.15
N MET A 110 -6.55 1.60 2.26
CA MET A 110 -7.48 0.62 1.69
C MET A 110 -7.83 0.88 0.22
N ALA A 111 -7.37 1.97 -0.39
CA ALA A 111 -7.84 2.41 -1.70
C ALA A 111 -7.52 1.43 -2.83
N GLY A 112 -6.29 0.91 -2.89
CA GLY A 112 -5.87 -0.03 -3.91
C GLY A 112 -6.71 -1.32 -3.90
N ILE A 113 -6.89 -1.89 -2.71
CA ILE A 113 -7.71 -3.10 -2.49
C ILE A 113 -9.16 -2.86 -2.92
N CYS A 114 -9.74 -1.72 -2.52
CA CYS A 114 -11.10 -1.36 -2.88
C CYS A 114 -11.26 -1.22 -4.40
N MET A 115 -10.30 -0.59 -5.08
CA MET A 115 -10.33 -0.43 -6.54
C MET A 115 -10.21 -1.77 -7.25
N GLU A 116 -9.30 -2.64 -6.82
CA GLU A 116 -9.18 -3.98 -7.40
C GLU A 116 -10.50 -4.76 -7.25
N TYR A 117 -11.13 -4.70 -6.07
CA TYR A 117 -12.41 -5.36 -5.85
C TYR A 117 -13.53 -4.79 -6.74
N ILE A 118 -13.59 -3.47 -6.91
CA ILE A 118 -14.59 -2.82 -7.76
C ILE A 118 -14.44 -3.24 -9.23
N LEU A 119 -13.21 -3.32 -9.73
CA LEU A 119 -12.93 -3.54 -11.15
C LEU A 119 -12.86 -5.02 -11.54
N PHE A 120 -12.35 -5.86 -10.64
CA PHE A 120 -12.04 -7.26 -10.94
C PHE A 120 -12.84 -8.25 -10.10
N GLY A 121 -13.59 -7.79 -9.09
CA GLY A 121 -14.37 -8.64 -8.18
C GLY A 121 -13.57 -9.27 -7.04
N PHE A 122 -12.24 -9.16 -7.06
CA PHE A 122 -11.32 -9.63 -6.02
C PHE A 122 -10.03 -8.81 -6.04
N ALA A 123 -9.33 -8.77 -4.91
CA ALA A 123 -8.05 -8.10 -4.77
C ALA A 123 -6.92 -9.14 -4.63
N GLU A 124 -5.83 -8.93 -5.36
CA GLU A 124 -4.60 -9.74 -5.28
C GLU A 124 -3.47 -8.96 -4.59
N GLY A 125 -3.49 -7.65 -4.71
CA GLY A 125 -2.51 -6.74 -4.11
C GLY A 125 -2.92 -6.24 -2.72
N GLY A 126 -2.10 -5.32 -2.18
CA GLY A 126 -2.44 -4.54 -0.97
C GLY A 126 -2.08 -5.18 0.36
N LEU A 127 -1.32 -6.28 0.39
CA LEU A 127 -0.87 -6.87 1.66
C LEU A 127 0.04 -5.90 2.45
N SER A 128 0.86 -5.12 1.75
CA SER A 128 1.69 -4.06 2.35
C SER A 128 0.83 -2.97 2.99
N ASP A 129 -0.24 -2.56 2.33
CA ASP A 129 -1.13 -1.49 2.78
C ASP A 129 -1.90 -1.91 4.03
N VAL A 130 -2.41 -3.15 4.02
CA VAL A 130 -3.04 -3.74 5.20
C VAL A 130 -2.07 -3.81 6.38
N ARG A 131 -0.83 -4.25 6.15
CA ARG A 131 0.20 -4.32 7.20
C ARG A 131 0.56 -2.95 7.75
N GLN A 132 0.65 -1.93 6.91
CA GLN A 132 0.91 -0.55 7.35
C GLN A 132 -0.23 -0.03 8.23
N LEU A 133 -1.48 -0.23 7.81
CA LEU A 133 -2.64 0.18 8.60
C LEU A 133 -2.72 -0.59 9.92
N ASP A 134 -2.54 -1.91 9.89
CA ASP A 134 -2.57 -2.75 11.10
C ASP A 134 -1.45 -2.35 12.07
N GLY A 135 -0.24 -2.11 11.58
CA GLY A 135 0.88 -1.63 12.39
C GLY A 135 0.59 -0.29 13.08
N LEU A 136 -0.06 0.63 12.37
CA LEU A 136 -0.49 1.90 12.96
C LEU A 136 -1.56 1.70 14.04
N LEU A 137 -2.58 0.87 13.77
CA LEU A 137 -3.65 0.58 14.74
C LEU A 137 -3.12 -0.11 15.99
N GLN A 138 -2.15 -1.02 15.84
CA GLN A 138 -1.46 -1.65 16.96
C GLN A 138 -0.62 -0.65 17.77
N ALA A 139 0.10 0.25 17.10
CA ALA A 139 0.86 1.32 17.77
C ALA A 139 -0.05 2.26 18.57
N LEU A 140 -1.29 2.45 18.12
CA LEU A 140 -2.33 3.20 18.85
C LEU A 140 -3.05 2.38 19.94
N ALA A 141 -2.58 1.15 20.22
CA ALA A 141 -3.15 0.23 21.19
C ALA A 141 -4.66 -0.08 20.95
N PHE A 142 -5.07 -0.15 19.68
CA PHE A 142 -6.42 -0.56 19.33
C PHE A 142 -6.62 -2.04 19.67
N THR A 143 -7.78 -2.36 20.26
CA THR A 143 -8.21 -3.75 20.38
C THR A 143 -8.58 -4.30 19.00
N GLN A 144 -8.51 -5.62 18.80
CA GLN A 144 -8.88 -6.26 17.54
C GLN A 144 -10.26 -5.80 17.05
N LYS A 145 -11.25 -5.79 17.93
CA LYS A 145 -12.62 -5.33 17.60
C LYS A 145 -12.65 -3.88 17.10
N LYS A 146 -11.82 -3.01 17.68
CA LYS A 146 -11.75 -1.59 17.28
C LYS A 146 -11.02 -1.46 15.93
N SER A 147 -9.95 -2.22 15.73
CA SER A 147 -9.23 -2.31 14.43
C SER A 147 -10.15 -2.79 13.32
N ASP A 148 -10.87 -3.89 13.53
CA ASP A 148 -11.83 -4.43 12.56
C ASP A 148 -12.93 -3.42 12.20
N SER A 149 -13.39 -2.64 13.19
CA SER A 149 -14.39 -1.60 12.96
C SER A 149 -13.83 -0.46 12.11
N GLN A 150 -12.59 -0.03 12.39
CA GLN A 150 -11.89 1.01 11.63
C GLN A 150 -11.64 0.59 10.18
N VAL A 151 -11.17 -0.64 9.98
CA VAL A 151 -10.94 -1.20 8.63
C VAL A 151 -12.25 -1.28 7.84
N ARG A 152 -13.33 -1.81 8.43
CA ARG A 152 -14.64 -1.86 7.76
C ARG A 152 -15.14 -0.48 7.39
N TRP A 153 -15.03 0.48 8.30
CA TRP A 153 -15.40 1.86 8.04
C TRP A 153 -14.59 2.44 6.87
N ALA A 154 -13.28 2.25 6.86
CA ALA A 154 -12.40 2.70 5.79
C ALA A 154 -12.77 2.08 4.43
N VAL A 155 -12.97 0.76 4.38
CA VAL A 155 -13.36 0.05 3.15
C VAL A 155 -14.67 0.58 2.59
N LEU A 156 -15.71 0.76 3.44
CA LEU A 156 -17.01 1.25 2.99
C LEU A 156 -16.94 2.68 2.45
N ASN A 157 -16.24 3.56 3.16
CA ASN A 157 -16.11 4.97 2.73
C ASN A 157 -15.26 5.09 1.47
N THR A 158 -14.12 4.39 1.40
CA THR A 158 -13.24 4.39 0.23
C THR A 158 -13.94 3.81 -1.00
N THR A 159 -14.65 2.69 -0.85
CA THR A 159 -15.42 2.09 -1.95
C THR A 159 -16.49 3.06 -2.45
N SER A 160 -17.22 3.74 -1.54
CA SER A 160 -18.21 4.74 -1.92
C SER A 160 -17.58 5.94 -2.63
N LEU A 161 -16.43 6.40 -2.14
CA LEU A 161 -15.68 7.51 -2.71
C LEU A 161 -15.20 7.17 -4.14
N LEU A 162 -14.55 6.03 -4.30
CA LEU A 162 -14.02 5.58 -5.59
C LEU A 162 -15.13 5.35 -6.62
N ARG A 163 -16.25 4.73 -6.24
CA ARG A 163 -17.39 4.52 -7.16
C ARG A 163 -17.99 5.81 -7.71
N ARG A 164 -17.96 6.90 -6.94
CA ARG A 164 -18.45 8.22 -7.40
C ARG A 164 -17.53 8.89 -8.40
N HIS A 165 -16.29 8.43 -8.50
CA HIS A 165 -15.24 9.04 -9.32
C HIS A 165 -14.63 8.06 -10.33
N LEU A 166 -15.29 6.93 -10.61
CA LEU A 166 -14.80 5.93 -11.57
C LEU A 166 -14.80 6.43 -13.03
N ASP A 167 -15.64 7.41 -13.33
CA ASP A 167 -15.82 7.97 -14.68
C ASP A 167 -14.89 9.17 -14.95
N LEU A 168 -13.99 9.48 -14.01
CA LEU A 168 -12.95 10.50 -14.14
C LEU A 168 -11.64 9.89 -14.59
#